data_7af751a36204a7e56c82a3f295098c23
#
_entry.id   7af751a36204a7e56c82a3f295098c23
#
_cell.length_a   1.000
_cell.length_b   1.000
_cell.length_c   1.000
_cell.angle_alpha   90.00
_cell.angle_beta   90.00
_cell.angle_gamma   90.00
#
_symmetry.space_group_name_H-M   'P 1'
#
loop_
_entity.id
_entity.type
_entity.pdbx_description
1 polymer ?
#
loop_
_entity_poly.entity_id
_entity_poly.type
_entity_poly.pdbx_seq_one_letter_code
_entity_poly.pdbx_strand_id
1 'polypeptide(L)'
;MYEKTRICECCGKELVYGSYTAWCWAEKNKTICKSCASKKRAKRLNDLTVLLEETPETYYWMGFLLADGHFDEKRIIVGLAEHDRDHLEKFAKYIDFEGTISLVKRGPYCSVRLSAMDTEVVKKLREKFDIKSNKTYNPPKTLNWIPEKLFLCFIAGLIDGDGNIMNFHKRKDVFIRIKQHKTWLPILEELGSYFGETGRVKINKQGYAELYITGYPKIRELKRKLLEYNIPLMPRKWGKIDLNLKTKYEKKAETYAEIEKLLRLGVKQTKIAKTVGVCESTVSKVKKLFIR
;
A
#
# COMPACT_ATOMS: atom_id res chain seq x y z
N MET A 1 -25.09 -52.66 12.22
CA MET A 1 -24.35 -51.41 11.83
C MET A 1 -23.93 -50.77 13.14
N TYR A 2 -22.61 -50.49 13.34
CA TYR A 2 -22.13 -49.89 14.60
C TYR A 2 -22.28 -48.39 14.51
N GLU A 3 -23.12 -47.81 15.36
CA GLU A 3 -23.27 -46.36 15.45
C GLU A 3 -23.07 -45.90 16.89
N LYS A 4 -22.06 -45.09 17.14
CA LYS A 4 -21.87 -44.31 18.38
C LYS A 4 -21.77 -42.85 18.07
N THR A 5 -22.29 -42.05 18.96
CA THR A 5 -22.34 -40.60 18.82
C THR A 5 -21.50 -39.90 19.90
N ARG A 6 -21.03 -38.72 19.60
CA ARG A 6 -20.42 -37.73 20.50
C ARG A 6 -20.95 -36.33 20.17
N ILE A 7 -20.94 -35.48 21.16
CA ILE A 7 -21.27 -34.07 20.96
C ILE A 7 -19.94 -33.29 20.80
N CYS A 8 -19.89 -32.44 19.79
CA CYS A 8 -18.75 -31.52 19.60
C CYS A 8 -18.72 -30.49 20.73
N GLU A 9 -17.69 -30.47 21.55
CA GLU A 9 -17.53 -29.56 22.69
C GLU A 9 -17.52 -28.08 22.29
N CYS A 10 -17.23 -27.75 21.01
CA CYS A 10 -17.17 -26.37 20.51
C CYS A 10 -18.52 -25.81 20.03
N CYS A 11 -19.38 -26.64 19.42
CA CYS A 11 -20.60 -26.15 18.76
C CYS A 11 -21.86 -26.98 19.03
N GLY A 12 -21.78 -27.99 19.90
CA GLY A 12 -22.90 -28.85 20.23
C GLY A 12 -23.37 -29.81 19.13
N LYS A 13 -22.70 -29.83 17.97
CA LYS A 13 -23.10 -30.72 16.86
C LYS A 13 -22.82 -32.17 17.20
N GLU A 14 -23.82 -33.02 16.93
CA GLU A 14 -23.68 -34.47 17.05
C GLU A 14 -22.74 -35.03 15.97
N LEU A 15 -21.83 -35.89 16.37
CA LEU A 15 -20.80 -36.55 15.52
C LEU A 15 -21.06 -38.06 15.57
N VAL A 16 -21.37 -38.66 14.43
CA VAL A 16 -21.66 -40.07 14.28
C VAL A 16 -20.39 -40.82 13.80
N TYR A 17 -20.09 -41.94 14.42
CA TYR A 17 -18.92 -42.77 14.11
C TYR A 17 -19.39 -44.18 13.69
N GLY A 18 -18.96 -44.58 12.48
CA GLY A 18 -19.29 -45.90 11.89
C GLY A 18 -18.40 -47.07 12.39
N SER A 19 -17.47 -46.82 13.31
CA SER A 19 -16.62 -47.85 13.90
C SER A 19 -16.27 -47.58 15.37
N TYR A 20 -16.09 -48.64 16.16
CA TYR A 20 -15.71 -48.54 17.55
C TYR A 20 -14.33 -47.91 17.72
N THR A 21 -13.38 -48.29 16.89
CA THR A 21 -11.99 -47.78 16.94
C THR A 21 -11.93 -46.29 16.67
N ALA A 22 -12.68 -45.80 15.68
CA ALA A 22 -12.76 -44.36 15.35
C ALA A 22 -13.39 -43.56 16.50
N TRP A 23 -14.44 -44.13 17.12
CA TRP A 23 -15.07 -43.51 18.28
C TRP A 23 -14.13 -43.45 19.49
N CYS A 24 -13.47 -44.55 19.86
CA CYS A 24 -12.51 -44.61 20.96
C CYS A 24 -11.35 -43.62 20.76
N TRP A 25 -10.83 -43.52 19.52
CA TRP A 25 -9.77 -42.59 19.21
C TRP A 25 -10.23 -41.16 19.37
N ALA A 26 -11.42 -40.87 18.87
CA ALA A 26 -12.03 -39.52 18.96
C ALA A 26 -12.33 -39.14 20.43
N GLU A 27 -12.78 -40.08 21.24
CA GLU A 27 -13.05 -39.91 22.68
C GLU A 27 -11.74 -39.63 23.44
N LYS A 28 -10.73 -40.46 23.23
CA LYS A 28 -9.40 -40.30 23.84
C LYS A 28 -8.75 -38.98 23.53
N ASN A 29 -8.86 -38.52 22.27
CA ASN A 29 -8.22 -37.28 21.78
C ASN A 29 -9.11 -36.06 21.85
N LYS A 30 -10.33 -36.16 22.46
CA LYS A 30 -11.31 -35.06 22.56
C LYS A 30 -11.50 -34.32 21.26
N THR A 31 -11.66 -35.04 20.15
CA THR A 31 -11.73 -34.42 18.82
C THR A 31 -13.02 -33.60 18.66
N ILE A 32 -12.91 -32.48 18.02
CA ILE A 32 -14.03 -31.60 17.65
C ILE A 32 -14.47 -31.84 16.21
N CYS A 33 -15.66 -31.39 15.81
CA CYS A 33 -16.13 -31.56 14.44
C CYS A 33 -15.19 -30.93 13.40
N LYS A 34 -15.22 -31.42 12.16
CA LYS A 34 -14.38 -30.94 11.07
C LYS A 34 -14.48 -29.41 10.87
N SER A 35 -15.69 -28.85 11.01
CA SER A 35 -15.92 -27.40 10.89
C SER A 35 -15.20 -26.63 12.00
N CYS A 36 -15.37 -27.05 13.27
CA CYS A 36 -14.68 -26.41 14.40
C CYS A 36 -13.17 -26.61 14.36
N ALA A 37 -12.69 -27.79 13.95
CA ALA A 37 -11.28 -28.04 13.76
C ALA A 37 -10.67 -27.14 12.66
N SER A 38 -11.40 -26.94 11.55
CA SER A 38 -11.00 -26.04 10.50
C SER A 38 -10.96 -24.59 10.97
N LYS A 39 -11.98 -24.12 11.70
CA LYS A 39 -12.01 -22.76 12.29
C LYS A 39 -10.89 -22.56 13.30
N LYS A 40 -10.63 -23.52 14.18
CA LYS A 40 -9.53 -23.47 15.16
C LYS A 40 -8.17 -23.43 14.49
N ARG A 41 -7.98 -24.22 13.42
CA ARG A 41 -6.74 -24.23 12.63
C ARG A 41 -6.55 -22.91 11.87
N ALA A 42 -7.63 -22.37 11.24
CA ALA A 42 -7.59 -21.09 10.53
C ALA A 42 -7.23 -19.94 11.48
N LYS A 43 -7.88 -19.87 12.66
CA LYS A 43 -7.56 -18.87 13.69
C LYS A 43 -6.14 -19.03 14.26
N ARG A 44 -5.61 -20.27 14.28
CA ARG A 44 -4.24 -20.56 14.72
C ARG A 44 -3.17 -20.16 13.71
N LEU A 45 -3.53 -20.13 12.41
CA LEU A 45 -2.58 -19.86 11.33
C LEU A 45 -2.50 -18.39 10.93
N ASN A 46 -3.48 -17.56 11.28
CA ASN A 46 -3.49 -16.13 10.97
C ASN A 46 -4.58 -15.40 11.77
N ASP A 47 -4.39 -14.12 11.97
CA ASP A 47 -5.41 -13.21 12.52
C ASP A 47 -5.75 -12.13 11.48
N LEU A 48 -6.73 -12.42 10.62
CA LEU A 48 -7.23 -11.43 9.65
C LEU A 48 -8.09 -10.34 10.28
N THR A 49 -8.47 -10.43 11.57
CA THR A 49 -9.32 -9.41 12.23
C THR A 49 -8.62 -8.05 12.31
N VAL A 50 -7.29 -8.04 12.40
CA VAL A 50 -6.48 -6.80 12.38
C VAL A 50 -6.73 -5.93 11.14
N LEU A 51 -7.12 -6.56 10.01
CA LEU A 51 -7.49 -5.83 8.80
C LEU A 51 -8.86 -5.12 8.88
N LEU A 52 -9.65 -5.34 9.93
CA LEU A 52 -10.91 -4.64 10.19
C LEU A 52 -10.70 -3.37 11.04
N GLU A 53 -9.54 -3.19 11.64
CA GLU A 53 -9.20 -2.04 12.47
C GLU A 53 -8.98 -0.78 11.62
N GLU A 54 -9.15 0.40 12.25
CA GLU A 54 -8.90 1.69 11.61
C GLU A 54 -7.50 2.23 11.96
N THR A 55 -6.47 1.53 11.48
CA THR A 55 -5.07 1.92 11.69
C THR A 55 -4.35 2.31 10.39
N PRO A 56 -3.29 3.10 10.44
CA PRO A 56 -2.47 3.42 9.28
C PRO A 56 -1.98 2.17 8.54
N GLU A 57 -1.57 1.15 9.28
CA GLU A 57 -1.03 -0.09 8.71
C GLU A 57 -2.13 -0.92 8.04
N THR A 58 -3.34 -1.00 8.64
CA THR A 58 -4.51 -1.63 8.01
C THR A 58 -4.79 -1.01 6.64
N TYR A 59 -4.90 0.32 6.56
CA TYR A 59 -5.24 0.98 5.29
C TYR A 59 -4.11 0.86 4.26
N TYR A 60 -2.85 0.85 4.71
CA TYR A 60 -1.73 0.52 3.84
C TYR A 60 -1.88 -0.89 3.24
N TRP A 61 -2.10 -1.91 4.09
CA TRP A 61 -2.27 -3.28 3.60
C TRP A 61 -3.52 -3.42 2.74
N MET A 62 -4.62 -2.73 3.05
CA MET A 62 -5.81 -2.76 2.19
C MET A 62 -5.56 -2.17 0.81
N GLY A 63 -4.83 -1.07 0.70
CA GLY A 63 -4.37 -0.53 -0.58
C GLY A 63 -3.52 -1.52 -1.36
N PHE A 64 -2.56 -2.15 -0.68
CA PHE A 64 -1.69 -3.18 -1.25
C PHE A 64 -2.49 -4.42 -1.71
N LEU A 65 -3.42 -4.90 -0.89
CA LEU A 65 -4.28 -6.03 -1.21
C LEU A 65 -5.26 -5.74 -2.36
N LEU A 66 -5.71 -4.50 -2.48
CA LEU A 66 -6.51 -4.08 -3.64
C LEU A 66 -5.70 -4.07 -4.94
N ALA A 67 -4.39 -3.86 -4.89
CA ALA A 67 -3.48 -4.03 -6.01
C ALA A 67 -3.17 -5.53 -6.23
N ASP A 68 -2.31 -6.11 -5.42
CA ASP A 68 -1.70 -7.43 -5.62
C ASP A 68 -2.42 -8.60 -4.93
N GLY A 69 -3.38 -8.33 -4.02
CA GLY A 69 -4.13 -9.37 -3.33
C GLY A 69 -5.21 -10.02 -4.20
N HIS A 70 -5.53 -11.27 -3.93
CA HIS A 70 -6.68 -11.98 -4.48
C HIS A 70 -7.60 -12.40 -3.34
N PHE A 71 -8.88 -12.03 -3.46
CA PHE A 71 -9.93 -12.39 -2.51
C PHE A 71 -10.84 -13.42 -3.15
N ASP A 72 -10.88 -14.63 -2.59
CA ASP A 72 -11.98 -15.57 -2.83
C ASP A 72 -13.01 -15.48 -1.67
N GLU A 73 -13.92 -16.43 -1.58
CA GLU A 73 -14.96 -16.42 -0.54
C GLU A 73 -14.44 -16.73 0.88
N LYS A 74 -13.24 -17.33 0.98
CA LYS A 74 -12.75 -17.92 2.23
C LYS A 74 -11.38 -17.40 2.65
N ARG A 75 -10.62 -16.81 1.73
CA ARG A 75 -9.21 -16.49 1.96
C ARG A 75 -8.73 -15.29 1.17
N ILE A 76 -7.64 -14.74 1.66
CA ILE A 76 -6.81 -13.75 0.98
C ILE A 76 -5.55 -14.45 0.49
N ILE A 77 -5.21 -14.27 -0.77
CA ILE A 77 -4.00 -14.80 -1.37
C ILE A 77 -3.16 -13.63 -1.87
N VAL A 78 -1.89 -13.62 -1.50
CA VAL A 78 -0.91 -12.63 -1.99
C VAL A 78 0.23 -13.39 -2.64
N GLY A 79 0.56 -12.99 -3.87
CA GLY A 79 1.71 -13.54 -4.60
C GLY A 79 2.62 -12.42 -5.06
N LEU A 80 3.91 -12.49 -4.71
CA LEU A 80 4.91 -11.51 -5.09
C LEU A 80 6.09 -12.19 -5.80
N ALA A 81 6.87 -11.40 -6.53
CA ALA A 81 8.16 -11.87 -7.01
C ALA A 81 9.07 -12.24 -5.83
N GLU A 82 9.95 -13.22 -6.00
CA GLU A 82 10.80 -13.72 -4.91
C GLU A 82 11.66 -12.62 -4.28
N HIS A 83 12.11 -11.64 -5.05
CA HIS A 83 12.90 -10.51 -4.52
C HIS A 83 12.09 -9.55 -3.64
N ASP A 84 10.76 -9.65 -3.61
CA ASP A 84 9.87 -8.90 -2.73
C ASP A 84 9.38 -9.75 -1.53
N ARG A 85 10.01 -10.91 -1.28
CA ARG A 85 9.68 -11.82 -0.17
C ARG A 85 9.58 -11.11 1.17
N ASP A 86 10.56 -10.25 1.49
CA ASP A 86 10.60 -9.50 2.75
C ASP A 86 9.33 -8.67 2.97
N HIS A 87 8.73 -8.17 1.89
CA HIS A 87 7.49 -7.42 1.99
C HIS A 87 6.29 -8.33 2.31
N LEU A 88 6.26 -9.52 1.72
CA LEU A 88 5.25 -10.53 2.05
C LEU A 88 5.39 -11.04 3.50
N GLU A 89 6.63 -11.14 4.00
CA GLU A 89 6.91 -11.52 5.40
C GLU A 89 6.44 -10.44 6.39
N LYS A 90 6.53 -9.15 6.04
CA LYS A 90 5.93 -8.06 6.83
C LYS A 90 4.41 -8.20 6.91
N PHE A 91 3.75 -8.52 5.78
CA PHE A 91 2.31 -8.79 5.79
C PHE A 91 1.97 -10.02 6.64
N ALA A 92 2.74 -11.11 6.49
CA ALA A 92 2.59 -12.30 7.30
C ALA A 92 2.67 -11.99 8.80
N LYS A 93 3.67 -11.20 9.21
CA LYS A 93 3.82 -10.74 10.59
C LYS A 93 2.64 -9.90 11.06
N TYR A 94 2.13 -9.02 10.21
CA TYR A 94 1.01 -8.14 10.54
C TYR A 94 -0.28 -8.90 10.84
N ILE A 95 -0.54 -9.99 10.11
CA ILE A 95 -1.72 -10.86 10.32
C ILE A 95 -1.43 -12.07 11.22
N ASP A 96 -0.33 -12.06 11.96
CA ASP A 96 0.11 -13.18 12.82
C ASP A 96 0.05 -14.53 12.10
N PHE A 97 0.65 -14.58 10.90
CA PHE A 97 0.58 -15.75 10.02
C PHE A 97 1.60 -16.82 10.42
N GLU A 98 1.14 -17.90 10.99
CA GLU A 98 1.95 -19.09 11.38
C GLU A 98 2.08 -20.13 10.24
N GLY A 99 1.51 -19.87 9.06
CA GLY A 99 1.55 -20.78 7.92
C GLY A 99 2.86 -20.68 7.14
N THR A 100 2.92 -21.40 6.02
CA THR A 100 4.11 -21.42 5.16
C THR A 100 3.94 -20.47 3.97
N ILE A 101 4.90 -19.58 3.76
CA ILE A 101 5.04 -18.83 2.52
C ILE A 101 5.65 -19.76 1.47
N SER A 102 4.83 -20.16 0.49
CA SER A 102 5.21 -21.11 -0.55
C SER A 102 6.05 -20.46 -1.63
N LEU A 103 7.09 -21.16 -2.11
CA LEU A 103 7.81 -20.80 -3.33
C LEU A 103 7.11 -21.45 -4.53
N VAL A 104 6.72 -20.65 -5.51
CA VAL A 104 6.06 -21.10 -6.74
C VAL A 104 6.99 -20.82 -7.92
N LYS A 105 7.48 -21.88 -8.56
CA LYS A 105 8.32 -21.81 -9.75
C LYS A 105 7.49 -22.02 -11.00
N ARG A 106 7.59 -21.09 -11.98
CA ARG A 106 6.96 -21.19 -13.30
C ARG A 106 8.00 -20.86 -14.37
N GLY A 107 8.66 -21.89 -14.91
CA GLY A 107 9.79 -21.69 -15.81
C GLY A 107 10.91 -20.88 -15.15
N PRO A 108 11.39 -19.79 -15.76
CA PRO A 108 12.44 -18.95 -15.19
C PRO A 108 11.94 -18.02 -14.07
N TYR A 109 10.64 -17.96 -13.82
CA TYR A 109 10.05 -17.03 -12.84
C TYR A 109 9.84 -17.71 -11.50
N CYS A 110 10.37 -17.11 -10.45
CA CYS A 110 10.13 -17.48 -9.06
C CYS A 110 9.24 -16.45 -8.39
N SER A 111 8.19 -16.91 -7.72
CA SER A 111 7.31 -16.08 -6.91
C SER A 111 7.09 -16.73 -5.55
N VAL A 112 6.79 -15.91 -4.56
CA VAL A 112 6.40 -16.33 -3.22
C VAL A 112 4.92 -16.09 -3.04
N ARG A 113 4.25 -16.98 -2.30
CA ARG A 113 2.80 -16.92 -2.11
C ARG A 113 2.42 -17.20 -0.67
N LEU A 114 1.56 -16.36 -0.13
CA LEU A 114 0.88 -16.51 1.14
C LEU A 114 -0.62 -16.73 0.89
N SER A 115 -1.26 -17.60 1.68
CA SER A 115 -2.70 -17.82 1.65
C SER A 115 -3.24 -17.84 3.08
N ALA A 116 -3.91 -16.78 3.50
CA ALA A 116 -4.55 -16.65 4.81
C ALA A 116 -6.04 -16.93 4.70
N MET A 117 -6.59 -17.75 5.59
CA MET A 117 -7.97 -18.24 5.50
C MET A 117 -8.76 -17.87 6.75
N ASP A 118 -9.83 -17.11 6.55
CA ASP A 118 -10.91 -16.91 7.52
C ASP A 118 -12.17 -16.44 6.77
N THR A 119 -13.13 -17.35 6.58
CA THR A 119 -14.34 -17.10 5.78
C THR A 119 -15.14 -15.92 6.29
N GLU A 120 -15.32 -15.82 7.61
CA GLU A 120 -16.15 -14.78 8.23
C GLU A 120 -15.49 -13.40 8.13
N VAL A 121 -14.18 -13.34 8.40
CA VAL A 121 -13.45 -12.09 8.31
C VAL A 121 -13.31 -11.63 6.86
N VAL A 122 -13.02 -12.54 5.92
CA VAL A 122 -12.93 -12.21 4.50
C VAL A 122 -14.24 -11.66 3.96
N LYS A 123 -15.39 -12.24 4.40
CA LYS A 123 -16.71 -11.71 4.06
C LYS A 123 -16.89 -10.26 4.57
N LYS A 124 -16.57 -10.00 5.84
CA LYS A 124 -16.62 -8.65 6.44
C LYS A 124 -15.70 -7.65 5.72
N LEU A 125 -14.49 -8.06 5.36
CA LEU A 125 -13.55 -7.23 4.61
C LEU A 125 -14.09 -6.88 3.23
N ARG A 126 -14.67 -7.85 2.51
CA ARG A 126 -15.27 -7.60 1.20
C ARG A 126 -16.45 -6.65 1.27
N GLU A 127 -17.28 -6.74 2.32
CA GLU A 127 -18.39 -5.82 2.56
C GLU A 127 -17.88 -4.42 2.96
N LYS A 128 -16.97 -4.34 3.94
CA LYS A 128 -16.41 -3.06 4.44
C LYS A 128 -15.70 -2.25 3.35
N PHE A 129 -14.96 -2.91 2.48
CA PHE A 129 -14.07 -2.27 1.49
C PHE A 129 -14.60 -2.39 0.04
N ASP A 130 -15.86 -2.77 -0.15
CA ASP A 130 -16.51 -2.99 -1.46
C ASP A 130 -15.66 -3.88 -2.42
N ILE A 131 -15.04 -4.95 -1.87
CA ILE A 131 -14.18 -5.83 -2.66
C ILE A 131 -15.01 -6.91 -3.35
N LYS A 132 -15.04 -6.87 -4.68
CA LYS A 132 -15.75 -7.85 -5.52
C LYS A 132 -14.82 -8.92 -6.09
N SER A 133 -15.41 -10.02 -6.52
CA SER A 133 -14.70 -10.99 -7.35
C SER A 133 -14.21 -10.32 -8.63
N ASN A 134 -13.01 -10.72 -9.10
CA ASN A 134 -12.38 -10.11 -10.27
C ASN A 134 -12.22 -8.58 -10.13
N LYS A 135 -11.70 -8.11 -9.01
CA LYS A 135 -11.52 -6.68 -8.68
C LYS A 135 -10.85 -5.85 -9.79
N THR A 136 -10.04 -6.48 -10.66
CA THR A 136 -9.45 -5.82 -11.84
C THR A 136 -10.52 -5.25 -12.77
N TYR A 137 -11.62 -5.97 -12.97
CA TYR A 137 -12.73 -5.56 -13.83
C TYR A 137 -13.90 -4.98 -13.03
N ASN A 138 -13.96 -5.23 -11.74
CA ASN A 138 -14.98 -4.78 -10.81
C ASN A 138 -14.35 -4.06 -9.61
N PRO A 139 -13.75 -2.88 -9.81
CA PRO A 139 -13.17 -2.11 -8.70
C PRO A 139 -14.23 -1.69 -7.69
N PRO A 140 -13.85 -1.22 -6.50
CA PRO A 140 -14.75 -0.53 -5.58
C PRO A 140 -15.48 0.61 -6.31
N LYS A 141 -16.70 0.92 -5.92
CA LYS A 141 -17.46 2.00 -6.55
C LYS A 141 -16.92 3.38 -6.17
N THR A 142 -16.49 3.55 -4.93
CA THR A 142 -15.94 4.77 -4.35
C THR A 142 -14.89 4.43 -3.30
N LEU A 143 -14.13 5.43 -2.86
CA LEU A 143 -13.18 5.31 -1.75
C LEU A 143 -13.67 5.99 -0.47
N ASN A 144 -14.96 6.36 -0.39
CA ASN A 144 -15.57 7.09 0.75
C ASN A 144 -15.50 6.32 2.08
N TRP A 145 -15.22 5.01 2.04
CA TRP A 145 -14.99 4.19 3.21
C TRP A 145 -13.61 4.40 3.84
N ILE A 146 -12.72 5.18 3.21
CA ILE A 146 -11.40 5.49 3.74
C ILE A 146 -11.49 6.79 4.55
N PRO A 147 -11.19 6.77 5.86
CA PRO A 147 -11.05 8.01 6.64
C PRO A 147 -9.98 8.92 6.03
N GLU A 148 -10.25 10.23 5.93
CA GLU A 148 -9.36 11.20 5.30
C GLU A 148 -7.91 11.11 5.83
N LYS A 149 -7.76 11.00 7.15
CA LYS A 149 -6.45 10.87 7.82
C LYS A 149 -5.65 9.62 7.41
N LEU A 150 -6.32 8.57 6.89
CA LEU A 150 -5.71 7.29 6.52
C LEU A 150 -5.56 7.13 5.00
N PHE A 151 -6.06 8.09 4.23
CA PHE A 151 -6.08 8.04 2.76
C PHE A 151 -4.67 7.92 2.16
N LEU A 152 -3.69 8.63 2.72
CA LEU A 152 -2.29 8.53 2.28
C LEU A 152 -1.71 7.13 2.48
N CYS A 153 -2.05 6.47 3.58
CA CYS A 153 -1.58 5.10 3.86
C CYS A 153 -2.16 4.12 2.82
N PHE A 154 -3.44 4.25 2.50
CA PHE A 154 -4.08 3.44 1.47
C PHE A 154 -3.43 3.64 0.08
N ILE A 155 -3.21 4.90 -0.32
CA ILE A 155 -2.53 5.21 -1.58
C ILE A 155 -1.11 4.62 -1.61
N ALA A 156 -0.37 4.69 -0.50
CA ALA A 156 0.97 4.11 -0.42
C ALA A 156 0.95 2.60 -0.65
N GLY A 157 0.00 1.88 -0.07
CA GLY A 157 -0.18 0.45 -0.32
C GLY A 157 -0.52 0.16 -1.80
N LEU A 158 -1.40 0.94 -2.41
CA LEU A 158 -1.75 0.81 -3.82
C LEU A 158 -0.54 1.08 -4.74
N ILE A 159 0.32 2.06 -4.38
CA ILE A 159 1.58 2.33 -5.08
C ILE A 159 2.55 1.16 -4.93
N ASP A 160 2.63 0.57 -3.74
CA ASP A 160 3.54 -0.56 -3.49
C ASP A 160 3.11 -1.83 -4.22
N GLY A 161 1.83 -2.06 -4.47
CA GLY A 161 1.36 -3.09 -5.38
C GLY A 161 1.56 -2.67 -6.84
N ASP A 162 0.62 -1.96 -7.42
CA ASP A 162 0.52 -1.68 -8.86
C ASP A 162 1.24 -0.39 -9.32
N GLY A 163 1.76 0.40 -8.40
CA GLY A 163 2.44 1.65 -8.73
C GLY A 163 3.90 1.46 -9.15
N ASN A 164 4.39 2.43 -9.88
CA ASN A 164 5.80 2.55 -10.24
C ASN A 164 6.31 3.95 -9.92
N ILE A 165 7.37 4.03 -9.12
CA ILE A 165 8.10 5.28 -8.85
C ILE A 165 9.26 5.36 -9.83
N MET A 166 9.18 6.33 -10.74
CA MET A 166 10.18 6.57 -11.77
C MET A 166 11.04 7.77 -11.39
N ASN A 167 12.36 7.55 -11.39
CA ASN A 167 13.35 8.59 -11.14
C ASN A 167 14.15 8.81 -12.42
N PHE A 168 14.04 9.98 -13.00
CA PHE A 168 14.85 10.41 -14.15
C PHE A 168 16.07 11.18 -13.65
N HIS A 169 17.12 10.45 -13.28
CA HIS A 169 18.37 11.03 -12.74
C HIS A 169 18.92 12.21 -13.56
N LYS A 170 18.85 12.13 -14.90
CA LYS A 170 19.28 13.21 -15.79
C LYS A 170 18.44 14.49 -15.66
N ARG A 171 17.14 14.38 -15.37
CA ARG A 171 16.21 15.51 -15.23
C ARG A 171 15.99 15.93 -13.78
N LYS A 172 16.50 15.15 -12.82
CA LYS A 172 16.23 15.32 -11.38
C LYS A 172 14.70 15.40 -11.11
N ASP A 173 13.96 14.59 -11.82
CA ASP A 173 12.50 14.54 -11.74
C ASP A 173 12.05 13.14 -11.31
N VAL A 174 11.04 13.11 -10.46
CA VAL A 174 10.42 11.87 -9.98
C VAL A 174 8.93 11.99 -10.20
N PHE A 175 8.32 10.94 -10.69
CA PHE A 175 6.88 10.82 -10.70
C PHE A 175 6.44 9.41 -10.30
N ILE A 176 5.23 9.31 -9.79
CA ILE A 176 4.56 8.07 -9.46
C ILE A 176 3.52 7.80 -10.52
N ARG A 177 3.46 6.56 -11.01
CA ARG A 177 2.44 6.11 -11.94
C ARG A 177 1.74 4.89 -11.37
N ILE A 178 0.41 4.91 -11.34
CA ILE A 178 -0.44 3.75 -11.05
C ILE A 178 -1.15 3.41 -12.36
N LYS A 179 -1.07 2.14 -12.81
CA LYS A 179 -1.69 1.67 -14.05
C LYS A 179 -2.67 0.55 -13.72
N GLN A 180 -3.92 0.72 -14.14
CA GLN A 180 -5.01 -0.21 -13.88
C GLN A 180 -5.84 -0.47 -15.15
N HIS A 181 -6.70 -1.48 -15.13
CA HIS A 181 -7.68 -1.65 -16.19
C HIS A 181 -8.59 -0.41 -16.28
N LYS A 182 -9.14 -0.11 -17.48
CA LYS A 182 -9.98 1.08 -17.72
C LYS A 182 -11.18 1.22 -16.75
N THR A 183 -11.67 0.12 -16.21
CA THR A 183 -12.77 0.11 -15.20
C THR A 183 -12.40 0.85 -13.91
N TRP A 184 -11.11 1.02 -13.63
CA TRP A 184 -10.61 1.76 -12.47
C TRP A 184 -10.55 3.28 -12.70
N LEU A 185 -10.96 3.76 -13.87
CA LEU A 185 -10.90 5.20 -14.18
C LEU A 185 -11.54 6.07 -13.10
N PRO A 186 -12.78 5.81 -12.62
CA PRO A 186 -13.40 6.64 -11.57
C PRO A 186 -12.59 6.65 -10.26
N ILE A 187 -12.04 5.50 -9.87
CA ILE A 187 -11.21 5.39 -8.66
C ILE A 187 -9.89 6.15 -8.83
N LEU A 188 -9.26 6.05 -9.99
CA LEU A 188 -8.02 6.80 -10.26
C LEU A 188 -8.28 8.32 -10.35
N GLU A 189 -9.44 8.75 -10.82
CA GLU A 189 -9.86 10.16 -10.82
C GLU A 189 -10.07 10.66 -9.38
N GLU A 190 -10.73 9.88 -8.53
CA GLU A 190 -10.89 10.19 -7.10
C GLU A 190 -9.53 10.29 -6.40
N LEU A 191 -8.62 9.33 -6.64
CA LEU A 191 -7.24 9.38 -6.15
C LEU A 191 -6.46 10.59 -6.70
N GLY A 192 -6.65 10.90 -7.98
CA GLY A 192 -6.00 12.03 -8.65
C GLY A 192 -6.43 13.38 -8.07
N SER A 193 -7.72 13.53 -7.76
CA SER A 193 -8.28 14.76 -7.18
C SER A 193 -7.64 15.12 -5.83
N TYR A 194 -7.27 14.12 -5.02
CA TYR A 194 -6.55 14.33 -3.77
C TYR A 194 -5.21 15.07 -3.97
N PHE A 195 -4.54 14.84 -5.09
CA PHE A 195 -3.27 15.49 -5.42
C PHE A 195 -3.44 16.82 -6.18
N GLY A 196 -4.68 17.22 -6.49
CA GLY A 196 -4.99 18.44 -7.25
C GLY A 196 -4.30 18.46 -8.61
N GLU A 197 -3.72 19.59 -9.00
CA GLU A 197 -3.06 19.77 -10.30
C GLU A 197 -1.88 18.79 -10.56
N THR A 198 -1.32 18.19 -9.51
CA THR A 198 -0.22 17.22 -9.61
C THR A 198 -0.69 15.81 -9.88
N GLY A 199 -1.99 15.50 -9.66
CA GLY A 199 -2.62 14.21 -9.95
C GLY A 199 -3.33 14.27 -11.31
N ARG A 200 -2.80 13.55 -12.31
CA ARG A 200 -3.38 13.55 -13.68
C ARG A 200 -3.74 12.15 -14.09
N VAL A 201 -4.99 11.94 -14.51
CA VAL A 201 -5.47 10.65 -15.00
C VAL A 201 -5.65 10.71 -16.50
N LYS A 202 -5.33 9.62 -17.17
CA LYS A 202 -5.56 9.43 -18.62
C LYS A 202 -5.79 7.97 -18.95
N ILE A 203 -6.47 7.71 -20.06
CA ILE A 203 -6.51 6.38 -20.68
C ILE A 203 -5.39 6.33 -21.72
N ASN A 204 -4.54 5.30 -21.63
CA ASN A 204 -3.48 5.10 -22.61
C ASN A 204 -4.00 4.41 -23.89
N LYS A 205 -3.16 4.35 -24.94
CA LYS A 205 -3.52 3.73 -26.23
C LYS A 205 -3.90 2.24 -26.15
N GLN A 206 -3.52 1.57 -25.07
CA GLN A 206 -3.83 0.15 -24.82
C GLN A 206 -5.14 -0.04 -24.04
N GLY A 207 -5.86 1.04 -23.71
CA GLY A 207 -7.12 0.99 -22.95
C GLY A 207 -6.95 0.84 -21.44
N TYR A 208 -5.78 1.14 -20.88
CA TYR A 208 -5.56 1.19 -19.42
C TYR A 208 -5.71 2.60 -18.91
N ALA A 209 -6.30 2.72 -17.72
CA ALA A 209 -6.31 3.97 -16.96
C ALA A 209 -4.99 4.13 -16.20
N GLU A 210 -4.40 5.30 -16.27
CA GLU A 210 -3.13 5.63 -15.63
C GLU A 210 -3.25 6.92 -14.82
N LEU A 211 -2.97 6.86 -13.53
CA LEU A 211 -2.78 8.03 -12.67
C LEU A 211 -1.29 8.38 -12.62
N TYR A 212 -0.97 9.63 -12.88
CA TYR A 212 0.35 10.21 -12.71
C TYR A 212 0.32 11.22 -11.57
N ILE A 213 1.19 11.04 -10.58
CA ILE A 213 1.45 12.02 -9.53
C ILE A 213 2.81 12.63 -9.85
N THR A 214 2.82 13.95 -10.09
CA THR A 214 3.99 14.71 -10.56
C THR A 214 4.38 15.78 -9.54
N GLY A 215 5.53 16.44 -9.77
CA GLY A 215 6.01 17.48 -8.87
C GLY A 215 6.84 16.92 -7.71
N TYR A 216 8.17 16.90 -7.89
CA TYR A 216 9.09 16.33 -6.92
C TYR A 216 8.92 16.84 -5.49
N PRO A 217 8.69 18.13 -5.22
CA PRO A 217 8.43 18.61 -3.86
C PRO A 217 7.22 17.95 -3.21
N LYS A 218 6.13 17.77 -3.95
CA LYS A 218 4.91 17.10 -3.47
C LYS A 218 5.13 15.61 -3.17
N ILE A 219 5.85 14.91 -4.05
CA ILE A 219 6.19 13.49 -3.87
C ILE A 219 7.11 13.31 -2.67
N ARG A 220 8.05 14.23 -2.45
CA ARG A 220 8.93 14.23 -1.30
C ARG A 220 8.17 14.49 0.00
N GLU A 221 7.23 15.44 -0.01
CA GLU A 221 6.32 15.70 1.11
C GLU A 221 5.45 14.47 1.42
N LEU A 222 4.88 13.83 0.39
CA LEU A 222 4.14 12.58 0.53
C LEU A 222 4.99 11.54 1.27
N LYS A 223 6.23 11.29 0.82
CA LYS A 223 7.12 10.34 1.48
C LYS A 223 7.41 10.72 2.94
N ARG A 224 7.62 12.00 3.26
CA ARG A 224 7.83 12.45 4.65
C ARG A 224 6.63 12.11 5.53
N LYS A 225 5.42 12.46 5.11
CA LYS A 225 4.19 12.14 5.83
C LYS A 225 4.00 10.63 6.03
N LEU A 226 4.31 9.83 5.01
CA LEU A 226 4.21 8.38 5.12
C LEU A 226 5.21 7.77 6.12
N LEU A 227 6.40 8.37 6.26
CA LEU A 227 7.38 7.93 7.27
C LEU A 227 6.91 8.21 8.70
N GLU A 228 6.07 9.23 8.91
CA GLU A 228 5.48 9.54 10.22
C GLU A 228 4.48 8.47 10.68
N TYR A 229 3.81 7.78 9.74
CA TYR A 229 2.86 6.70 10.05
C TYR A 229 3.53 5.37 10.40
N ASN A 230 4.85 5.24 10.23
CA ASN A 230 5.61 4.00 10.46
C ASN A 230 5.02 2.76 9.74
N ILE A 231 4.47 2.95 8.54
CA ILE A 231 3.92 1.88 7.71
C ILE A 231 5.03 1.15 6.92
N PRO A 232 4.82 -0.11 6.54
CA PRO A 232 5.86 -0.97 5.98
C PRO A 232 6.14 -0.73 4.48
N LEU A 233 6.48 0.49 4.09
CA LEU A 233 6.78 0.87 2.71
C LEU A 233 7.80 -0.06 2.03
N MET A 234 7.63 -0.33 0.73
CA MET A 234 8.60 -1.11 -0.07
C MET A 234 9.88 -0.31 -0.35
N PRO A 235 11.04 -0.68 0.22
CA PRO A 235 12.27 0.12 0.09
C PRO A 235 12.72 0.31 -1.36
N ARG A 236 12.54 -0.70 -2.24
CA ARG A 236 12.94 -0.62 -3.65
C ARG A 236 12.15 0.41 -4.47
N LYS A 237 10.92 0.76 -4.04
CA LYS A 237 10.10 1.81 -4.66
C LYS A 237 10.40 3.17 -4.04
N TRP A 238 10.25 3.29 -2.73
CA TRP A 238 10.36 4.56 -2.01
C TRP A 238 11.81 5.05 -1.81
N GLY A 239 12.79 4.15 -1.89
CA GLY A 239 14.22 4.51 -1.91
C GLY A 239 14.63 5.36 -3.11
N LYS A 240 13.85 5.35 -4.19
CA LYS A 240 14.08 6.21 -5.37
C LYS A 240 13.81 7.70 -5.12
N ILE A 241 13.11 8.05 -4.02
CA ILE A 241 12.81 9.43 -3.65
C ILE A 241 13.83 9.89 -2.62
N ASP A 242 14.74 10.76 -3.02
CA ASP A 242 15.72 11.40 -2.14
C ASP A 242 15.08 12.60 -1.44
N LEU A 243 14.94 12.52 -0.11
CA LEU A 243 14.33 13.59 0.70
C LEU A 243 15.15 14.88 0.74
N ASN A 244 16.45 14.81 0.45
CA ASN A 244 17.38 15.93 0.51
C ASN A 244 17.61 16.59 -0.87
N LEU A 245 17.20 15.94 -1.94
CA LEU A 245 17.41 16.47 -3.28
C LEU A 245 16.49 17.67 -3.52
N LYS A 246 17.09 18.84 -3.71
CA LYS A 246 16.40 20.08 -4.07
C LYS A 246 16.28 20.23 -5.58
N THR A 247 15.09 20.58 -6.07
CA THR A 247 14.87 20.90 -7.47
C THR A 247 15.61 22.20 -7.86
N LYS A 248 15.79 22.42 -9.17
CA LYS A 248 16.35 23.67 -9.67
C LYS A 248 15.55 24.91 -9.21
N TYR A 249 14.21 24.77 -9.13
CA TYR A 249 13.32 25.84 -8.68
C TYR A 249 13.48 26.14 -7.20
N GLU A 250 13.57 25.10 -6.35
CA GLU A 250 13.79 25.26 -4.90
C GLU A 250 15.14 25.91 -4.62
N LYS A 251 16.22 25.45 -5.30
CA LYS A 251 17.55 26.08 -5.18
C LYS A 251 17.53 27.55 -5.57
N LYS A 252 16.79 27.86 -6.66
CA LYS A 252 16.64 29.25 -7.11
C LYS A 252 15.84 30.08 -6.10
N ALA A 253 14.76 29.54 -5.55
CA ALA A 253 13.95 30.22 -4.53
C ALA A 253 14.76 30.52 -3.26
N GLU A 254 15.56 29.56 -2.78
CA GLU A 254 16.48 29.74 -1.64
C GLU A 254 17.52 30.83 -1.93
N THR A 255 18.14 30.77 -3.12
CA THR A 255 19.07 31.79 -3.57
C THR A 255 18.42 33.19 -3.57
N TYR A 256 17.18 33.29 -4.04
CA TYR A 256 16.46 34.58 -4.07
C TYR A 256 16.09 35.05 -2.67
N ALA A 257 15.68 34.15 -1.76
CA ALA A 257 15.40 34.47 -0.38
C ALA A 257 16.64 34.99 0.38
N GLU A 258 17.81 34.35 0.14
CA GLU A 258 19.06 34.81 0.74
C GLU A 258 19.50 36.19 0.20
N ILE A 259 19.36 36.43 -1.11
CA ILE A 259 19.59 37.75 -1.71
C ILE A 259 18.67 38.80 -1.10
N GLU A 260 17.37 38.53 -0.99
CA GLU A 260 16.37 39.42 -0.40
C GLU A 260 16.74 39.77 1.04
N LYS A 261 17.09 38.76 1.87
CA LYS A 261 17.52 38.95 3.24
C LYS A 261 18.72 39.90 3.36
N LEU A 262 19.73 39.68 2.53
CA LEU A 262 20.95 40.51 2.54
C LEU A 262 20.67 41.94 2.03
N LEU A 263 19.77 42.11 1.06
CA LEU A 263 19.34 43.43 0.57
C LEU A 263 18.60 44.20 1.67
N ARG A 264 17.71 43.54 2.44
CA ARG A 264 16.99 44.16 3.59
C ARG A 264 17.94 44.59 4.71
N LEU A 265 19.08 43.89 4.87
CA LEU A 265 20.15 44.27 5.79
C LEU A 265 21.07 45.39 5.27
N GLY A 266 20.76 45.97 4.09
CA GLY A 266 21.52 47.08 3.51
C GLY A 266 22.87 46.68 2.89
N VAL A 267 23.12 45.39 2.67
CA VAL A 267 24.38 44.93 2.08
C VAL A 267 24.45 45.34 0.62
N LYS A 268 25.63 45.86 0.17
CA LYS A 268 25.86 46.26 -1.23
C LYS A 268 25.67 45.10 -2.21
N GLN A 269 25.03 45.38 -3.36
CA GLN A 269 24.68 44.32 -4.36
C GLN A 269 25.91 43.56 -4.85
N THR A 270 27.03 44.24 -5.09
CA THR A 270 28.30 43.61 -5.45
C THR A 270 28.80 42.61 -4.43
N LYS A 271 28.66 42.92 -3.12
CA LYS A 271 29.04 42.02 -2.03
C LYS A 271 28.06 40.82 -1.95
N ILE A 272 26.75 41.07 -2.11
CA ILE A 272 25.74 40.00 -2.14
C ILE A 272 26.03 39.02 -3.29
N ALA A 273 26.32 39.53 -4.49
CA ALA A 273 26.63 38.71 -5.66
C ALA A 273 27.79 37.76 -5.39
N LYS A 274 28.88 38.26 -4.78
CA LYS A 274 30.04 37.46 -4.38
C LYS A 274 29.73 36.44 -3.28
N THR A 275 28.97 36.84 -2.26
CA THR A 275 28.63 35.97 -1.11
C THR A 275 27.71 34.82 -1.52
N VAL A 276 26.72 35.09 -2.36
CA VAL A 276 25.73 34.08 -2.81
C VAL A 276 26.18 33.32 -4.05
N GLY A 277 27.26 33.73 -4.71
CA GLY A 277 27.79 33.07 -5.90
C GLY A 277 26.93 33.27 -7.15
N VAL A 278 26.37 34.45 -7.35
CA VAL A 278 25.51 34.79 -8.50
C VAL A 278 26.02 36.07 -9.18
N CYS A 279 25.56 36.36 -10.41
CA CYS A 279 25.87 37.63 -11.06
C CYS A 279 25.05 38.78 -10.44
N GLU A 280 25.61 40.02 -10.55
CA GLU A 280 24.94 41.23 -10.03
C GLU A 280 23.58 41.48 -10.67
N SER A 281 23.41 41.11 -11.94
CA SER A 281 22.14 41.20 -12.64
C SER A 281 21.05 40.37 -11.96
N THR A 282 21.39 39.22 -11.40
CA THR A 282 20.47 38.40 -10.59
C THR A 282 20.06 39.13 -9.31
N VAL A 283 21.01 39.74 -8.60
CA VAL A 283 20.74 40.53 -7.39
C VAL A 283 19.83 41.72 -7.71
N SER A 284 20.14 42.44 -8.78
CA SER A 284 19.31 43.57 -9.27
C SER A 284 17.89 43.14 -9.62
N LYS A 285 17.72 41.96 -10.25
CA LYS A 285 16.40 41.37 -10.55
C LYS A 285 15.62 41.11 -9.27
N VAL A 286 16.23 40.48 -8.25
CA VAL A 286 15.58 40.18 -6.97
C VAL A 286 15.20 41.49 -6.27
N LYS A 287 16.07 42.52 -6.27
CA LYS A 287 15.76 43.83 -5.72
C LYS A 287 14.50 44.43 -6.35
N LYS A 288 14.36 44.37 -7.68
CA LYS A 288 13.17 44.88 -8.39
C LYS A 288 11.89 44.09 -8.07
N LEU A 289 11.99 42.82 -7.75
CA LEU A 289 10.84 41.95 -7.45
C LEU A 289 10.31 42.12 -6.02
N PHE A 290 11.18 42.29 -5.05
CA PHE A 290 10.85 42.17 -3.63
C PHE A 290 11.07 43.44 -2.80
N ILE A 291 11.85 44.40 -3.30
CA ILE A 291 12.15 45.65 -2.60
C ILE A 291 11.73 46.83 -3.50
N ARG A 292 10.51 47.29 -3.29
CA ARG A 292 9.99 48.54 -3.86
C ARG A 292 10.26 49.68 -2.91
#